data_c168b82a5eae48ab9b3d61c981dee7c3
#
_entry.id   c168b82a5eae48ab9b3d61c981dee7c3
#
_cell.length_a   1.000
_cell.length_b   1.000
_cell.length_c   1.000
_cell.angle_alpha   90.00
_cell.angle_beta   90.00
_cell.angle_gamma   90.00
#
_symmetry.space_group_name_H-M   'P 1'
#
loop_
_entity.id
_entity.type
_entity.pdbx_description
1 polymer ?
#
loop_
_entity_poly.entity_id
_entity_poly.type
_entity_poly.pdbx_seq_one_letter_code
_entity_poly.pdbx_strand_id
1 'polypeptide(L)'
;MRCLVILGLCLFVTAGLQAQTPDPTPLDAPQPGVRPPLSPFPRFQDWSFLRDPSQRVDPYDRLKFIPLNDSKTNYLTLGLENRTEFQYLNNNDWGAGPQNVTGYVLERLMPDIDLRLGDHARVFVALAFDEFSGKYPRPAIDKDIADGHEGFVEFGGNLHDPHPGWDVIVGRQEVVLGTGRLLDDNEGVNVRSAFDGVRIGYDKPKGRIDLIAVKPVEINPSAWDDVPNPEITLWGLYASNLRWSPRFMSDVYFLDYDAKSPTYASQSAREQRRMIAGRYFNRLPGEPPRAGFDYNIETGFQWGSFGNRSIRAWGAGGNIGWTLPGPVWRGRFGLQADAISGDNGQPNTLGTFNALFPRGAYFGPKFALMGPANLLSIQPQFQFHPLQNVTGEFCWIWFWRESTKDAVYSFENVQLRPANLSGARYVGSQPNLEIRWAISEHFLAALNVAGFVTGTFLQQSPPSKEIVFVNIGLTYRF
;
A
#
# COMPACT_ATOMS: atom_id res chain seq x y z
N MET A 1 -40.92 -4.00 -20.34
CA MET A 1 -41.51 -5.38 -20.50
C MET A 1 -40.39 -6.31 -20.96
N ARG A 2 -40.22 -7.36 -20.23
CA ARG A 2 -39.43 -8.59 -20.34
C ARG A 2 -38.03 -8.56 -19.77
N CYS A 3 -37.98 -9.05 -18.54
CA CYS A 3 -36.85 -9.70 -17.87
C CYS A 3 -36.36 -10.89 -18.70
N LEU A 4 -35.02 -11.10 -18.68
CA LEU A 4 -34.50 -12.45 -18.86
C LEU A 4 -33.56 -12.77 -17.69
N VAL A 5 -34.06 -13.70 -16.90
CA VAL A 5 -33.37 -14.46 -15.87
C VAL A 5 -32.47 -15.48 -16.56
N ILE A 6 -31.20 -15.56 -16.23
CA ILE A 6 -30.41 -16.77 -16.45
C ILE A 6 -29.94 -17.27 -15.09
N LEU A 7 -30.66 -18.30 -14.63
CA LEU A 7 -30.28 -19.22 -13.56
C LEU A 7 -29.47 -20.37 -14.17
N GLY A 8 -28.43 -20.80 -13.45
CA GLY A 8 -28.00 -22.18 -13.49
C GLY A 8 -26.57 -22.43 -13.89
N LEU A 9 -25.70 -22.69 -12.93
CA LEU A 9 -25.10 -24.01 -12.68
C LEU A 9 -24.22 -23.95 -11.43
N CYS A 10 -24.75 -24.52 -10.33
CA CYS A 10 -23.94 -24.89 -9.17
C CYS A 10 -23.19 -26.17 -9.50
N LEU A 11 -21.87 -26.12 -9.58
CA LEU A 11 -21.01 -27.27 -9.41
C LEU A 11 -20.24 -27.09 -8.11
N PHE A 12 -20.61 -27.88 -7.11
CA PHE A 12 -19.91 -28.02 -5.84
C PHE A 12 -18.54 -28.65 -6.10
N VAL A 13 -17.48 -27.84 -5.99
CA VAL A 13 -16.15 -28.33 -5.72
C VAL A 13 -15.80 -27.84 -4.33
N THR A 14 -15.87 -28.73 -3.34
CA THR A 14 -15.40 -28.50 -1.98
C THR A 14 -13.88 -28.65 -1.95
N ALA A 15 -13.16 -27.66 -2.43
CA ALA A 15 -11.78 -27.42 -2.05
C ALA A 15 -11.80 -26.27 -1.05
N GLY A 16 -11.21 -26.48 0.12
CA GLY A 16 -11.15 -25.46 1.18
C GLY A 16 -10.29 -24.27 0.77
N LEU A 17 -10.84 -23.35 0.02
CA LEU A 17 -10.25 -22.05 -0.29
C LEU A 17 -10.32 -21.20 0.98
N GLN A 18 -9.16 -20.96 1.57
CA GLN A 18 -9.01 -19.94 2.59
C GLN A 18 -9.34 -18.58 1.96
N ALA A 19 -10.25 -17.83 2.59
CA ALA A 19 -10.54 -16.46 2.20
C ALA A 19 -9.23 -15.68 2.15
N GLN A 20 -8.91 -15.10 0.99
CA GLN A 20 -7.80 -14.15 0.92
C GLN A 20 -8.08 -12.99 1.87
N THR A 21 -7.20 -12.81 2.84
CA THR A 21 -7.19 -11.65 3.73
C THR A 21 -6.96 -10.38 2.90
N PRO A 22 -7.41 -9.20 3.37
CA PRO A 22 -6.98 -7.94 2.75
C PRO A 22 -5.45 -7.92 2.63
N ASP A 23 -4.94 -7.46 1.52
CA ASP A 23 -3.56 -7.55 1.06
C ASP A 23 -2.55 -7.84 2.16
N PRO A 24 -1.83 -8.98 2.09
CA PRO A 24 -0.80 -9.26 3.07
C PRO A 24 0.16 -8.07 3.07
N THR A 25 0.35 -7.47 4.23
CA THR A 25 1.45 -6.52 4.36
C THR A 25 2.75 -7.30 4.13
N PRO A 26 3.80 -6.68 3.59
CA PRO A 26 5.08 -7.33 3.28
C PRO A 26 5.78 -8.06 4.42
N LEU A 27 5.17 -8.11 5.59
CA LEU A 27 5.66 -8.77 6.80
C LEU A 27 5.13 -10.20 7.00
N ASP A 28 4.31 -10.70 6.06
CA ASP A 28 3.84 -12.10 6.09
C ASP A 28 4.90 -13.00 5.44
N ALA A 29 5.95 -13.24 6.19
CA ALA A 29 6.95 -14.20 5.77
C ALA A 29 6.32 -15.59 5.55
N PRO A 30 6.61 -16.26 4.43
CA PRO A 30 6.01 -17.56 4.11
C PRO A 30 6.33 -18.60 5.19
N GLN A 31 5.37 -19.45 5.50
CA GLN A 31 5.61 -20.58 6.39
C GLN A 31 6.33 -21.69 5.60
N PRO A 32 7.48 -22.19 6.06
CA PRO A 32 8.20 -23.24 5.37
C PRO A 32 7.32 -24.48 5.12
N GLY A 33 7.34 -24.98 3.88
CA GLY A 33 6.60 -26.19 3.50
C GLY A 33 5.10 -26.02 3.30
N VAL A 34 4.56 -24.81 3.42
CA VAL A 34 3.16 -24.49 3.12
C VAL A 34 3.08 -23.75 1.79
N ARG A 35 2.13 -24.13 0.92
CA ARG A 35 1.90 -23.40 -0.33
C ARG A 35 1.56 -21.94 -0.01
N PRO A 36 2.37 -20.97 -0.47
CA PRO A 36 2.10 -19.56 -0.25
C PRO A 36 0.87 -19.15 -1.08
N PRO A 37 0.04 -18.24 -0.58
CA PRO A 37 -1.00 -17.63 -1.41
C PRO A 37 -0.36 -16.82 -2.54
N LEU A 38 -0.98 -16.82 -3.72
CA LEU A 38 -0.59 -15.93 -4.80
C LEU A 38 -0.93 -14.49 -4.39
N SER A 39 0.09 -13.68 -4.17
CA SER A 39 -0.02 -12.30 -3.68
C SER A 39 0.63 -11.33 -4.66
N PRO A 40 0.36 -10.02 -4.55
CA PRO A 40 1.05 -9.00 -5.35
C PRO A 40 2.54 -8.87 -5.00
N PHE A 41 3.04 -9.62 -4.02
CA PHE A 41 4.42 -9.57 -3.52
C PHE A 41 5.13 -10.93 -3.71
N PRO A 42 5.46 -11.33 -4.95
CA PRO A 42 6.04 -12.65 -5.23
C PRO A 42 7.38 -12.87 -4.53
N ARG A 43 8.13 -11.80 -4.23
CA ARG A 43 9.41 -11.88 -3.50
C ARG A 43 9.29 -12.50 -2.10
N PHE A 44 8.11 -12.51 -1.47
CA PHE A 44 7.89 -13.16 -0.17
C PHE A 44 7.39 -14.60 -0.27
N GLN A 45 7.26 -15.15 -1.49
CA GLN A 45 6.84 -16.52 -1.69
C GLN A 45 8.04 -17.46 -1.68
N ASP A 46 7.91 -18.60 -0.98
CA ASP A 46 8.88 -19.70 -1.03
C ASP A 46 8.22 -20.95 -1.63
N TRP A 47 8.74 -21.38 -2.76
CA TRP A 47 8.25 -22.54 -3.50
C TRP A 47 9.15 -23.77 -3.34
N SER A 48 10.08 -23.77 -2.39
CA SER A 48 11.06 -24.86 -2.16
C SER A 48 10.40 -26.20 -1.82
N PHE A 49 9.18 -26.20 -1.27
CA PHE A 49 8.41 -27.43 -0.98
C PHE A 49 8.07 -28.22 -2.25
N LEU A 50 8.00 -27.58 -3.42
CA LEU A 50 7.78 -28.25 -4.72
C LEU A 50 8.99 -29.09 -5.19
N ARG A 51 10.09 -29.11 -4.41
CA ARG A 51 11.19 -30.07 -4.57
C ARG A 51 10.64 -31.50 -4.52
N ASP A 52 9.62 -31.76 -3.72
CA ASP A 52 8.83 -32.99 -3.73
C ASP A 52 7.77 -32.94 -4.84
N PRO A 53 7.89 -33.80 -5.88
CA PRO A 53 6.91 -33.81 -6.97
C PRO A 53 5.46 -34.12 -6.54
N SER A 54 5.28 -34.80 -5.41
CA SER A 54 3.96 -35.15 -4.89
C SER A 54 3.17 -33.93 -4.39
N GLN A 55 3.85 -32.81 -4.11
CA GLN A 55 3.26 -31.54 -3.70
C GLN A 55 2.79 -30.69 -4.91
N ARG A 56 3.07 -31.13 -6.13
CA ARG A 56 2.72 -30.43 -7.36
C ARG A 56 1.29 -30.76 -7.74
N VAL A 57 0.36 -29.86 -7.41
CA VAL A 57 -1.09 -30.01 -7.62
C VAL A 57 -1.65 -28.97 -8.59
N ASP A 58 -0.89 -27.90 -8.87
CA ASP A 58 -1.27 -26.81 -9.76
C ASP A 58 -0.52 -26.92 -11.11
N PRO A 59 -1.14 -26.55 -12.25
CA PRO A 59 -0.50 -26.59 -13.57
C PRO A 59 0.78 -25.75 -13.65
N TYR A 60 0.87 -24.64 -12.89
CA TYR A 60 2.02 -23.73 -12.88
C TYR A 60 3.14 -24.16 -11.93
N ASP A 61 2.97 -25.19 -11.11
CA ASP A 61 3.98 -25.66 -10.15
C ASP A 61 5.32 -26.03 -10.83
N ARG A 62 5.29 -26.41 -12.10
CA ARG A 62 6.51 -26.65 -12.88
C ARG A 62 7.29 -25.38 -13.17
N LEU A 63 6.63 -24.24 -13.25
CA LEU A 63 7.25 -22.92 -13.43
C LEU A 63 7.68 -22.34 -12.08
N LYS A 64 7.00 -22.71 -11.00
CA LYS A 64 7.34 -22.28 -9.64
C LYS A 64 8.56 -22.98 -9.06
N PHE A 65 8.94 -24.15 -9.59
CA PHE A 65 10.14 -24.85 -9.15
C PHE A 65 10.83 -25.55 -10.32
N ILE A 66 11.83 -24.88 -10.91
CA ILE A 66 12.66 -25.37 -12.01
C ILE A 66 14.05 -25.65 -11.41
N PRO A 67 14.41 -26.93 -11.13
CA PRO A 67 15.70 -27.26 -10.54
C PRO A 67 16.83 -26.97 -11.53
N LEU A 68 17.94 -26.41 -11.06
CA LEU A 68 19.10 -26.04 -11.85
C LEU A 68 20.31 -27.01 -11.57
N ASN A 69 20.22 -27.85 -10.54
CA ASN A 69 21.21 -28.86 -10.19
C ASN A 69 20.53 -30.14 -9.72
N ASP A 70 21.31 -31.26 -9.69
CA ASP A 70 20.78 -32.57 -9.31
C ASP A 70 20.31 -32.63 -7.85
N SER A 71 20.94 -31.89 -6.96
CA SER A 71 20.53 -31.78 -5.54
C SER A 71 19.29 -30.97 -5.35
N LYS A 72 18.83 -30.25 -6.39
CA LYS A 72 17.66 -29.35 -6.37
C LYS A 72 17.73 -28.24 -5.29
N THR A 73 18.96 -27.89 -4.88
CA THR A 73 19.20 -26.79 -3.95
C THR A 73 19.17 -25.43 -4.67
N ASN A 74 19.58 -25.42 -5.95
CA ASN A 74 19.46 -24.25 -6.80
C ASN A 74 18.25 -24.43 -7.71
N TYR A 75 17.40 -23.45 -7.75
CA TYR A 75 16.19 -23.47 -8.57
C TYR A 75 15.75 -22.07 -9.01
N LEU A 76 14.95 -22.05 -10.05
CA LEU A 76 14.33 -20.85 -10.61
C LEU A 76 12.81 -20.92 -10.38
N THR A 77 12.23 -19.82 -9.96
CA THR A 77 10.78 -19.59 -9.91
C THR A 77 10.42 -18.53 -10.94
N LEU A 78 9.37 -18.78 -11.70
CA LEU A 78 8.77 -17.80 -12.60
C LEU A 78 7.37 -17.43 -12.08
N GLY A 79 7.04 -16.16 -12.14
CA GLY A 79 5.74 -15.65 -11.77
C GLY A 79 5.23 -14.60 -12.74
N LEU A 80 3.93 -14.31 -12.63
CA LEU A 80 3.26 -13.30 -13.42
C LEU A 80 2.08 -12.73 -12.66
N GLU A 81 1.96 -11.41 -12.63
CA GLU A 81 0.70 -10.71 -12.37
C GLU A 81 0.24 -10.01 -13.64
N ASN A 82 -1.04 -10.13 -13.96
CA ASN A 82 -1.72 -9.26 -14.91
C ASN A 82 -2.96 -8.67 -14.24
N ARG A 83 -3.07 -7.34 -14.24
CA ARG A 83 -4.20 -6.61 -13.67
C ARG A 83 -4.79 -5.67 -14.71
N THR A 84 -6.08 -5.85 -15.00
CA THR A 84 -6.87 -4.97 -15.86
C THR A 84 -7.92 -4.27 -14.99
N GLU A 85 -7.98 -2.94 -15.04
CA GLU A 85 -8.95 -2.14 -14.30
C GLU A 85 -9.65 -1.16 -15.21
N PHE A 86 -10.97 -1.15 -15.18
CA PHE A 86 -11.77 -0.04 -15.72
C PHE A 86 -12.09 0.94 -14.61
N GLN A 87 -11.74 2.21 -14.81
CA GLN A 87 -12.03 3.28 -13.85
C GLN A 87 -12.87 4.38 -14.49
N TYR A 88 -13.84 4.86 -13.73
CA TYR A 88 -14.60 6.06 -14.02
C TYR A 88 -14.45 7.05 -12.86
N LEU A 89 -14.07 8.28 -13.17
CA LEU A 89 -13.93 9.36 -12.21
C LEU A 89 -14.44 10.66 -12.86
N ASN A 90 -15.49 11.24 -12.30
CA ASN A 90 -15.94 12.57 -12.69
C ASN A 90 -15.38 13.65 -11.75
N ASN A 91 -15.43 14.90 -12.20
CA ASN A 91 -15.10 16.08 -11.39
C ASN A 91 -13.78 15.97 -10.62
N ASN A 92 -12.73 15.45 -11.27
CA ASN A 92 -11.41 15.34 -10.65
C ASN A 92 -11.03 16.63 -9.92
N ASP A 93 -10.42 16.51 -8.72
CA ASP A 93 -10.12 17.63 -7.82
C ASP A 93 -11.32 18.54 -7.58
N TRP A 94 -12.50 17.94 -7.35
CA TRP A 94 -13.78 18.65 -7.17
C TRP A 94 -14.14 19.57 -8.33
N GLY A 95 -13.69 19.26 -9.53
CA GLY A 95 -13.92 20.01 -10.76
C GLY A 95 -12.83 21.04 -11.10
N ALA A 96 -11.77 21.15 -10.32
CA ALA A 96 -10.61 22.00 -10.64
C ALA A 96 -9.59 21.28 -11.52
N GLY A 97 -9.48 19.97 -11.37
CA GLY A 97 -8.59 19.14 -12.18
C GLY A 97 -9.15 18.91 -13.59
N PRO A 98 -8.35 18.27 -14.44
CA PRO A 98 -8.77 17.87 -15.77
C PRO A 98 -9.95 16.90 -15.71
N GLN A 99 -10.93 17.09 -16.61
CA GLN A 99 -12.17 16.31 -16.58
C GLN A 99 -12.10 15.15 -17.59
N ASN A 100 -12.45 13.97 -17.16
CA ASN A 100 -12.63 12.79 -18.00
C ASN A 100 -14.05 12.25 -17.80
N VAL A 101 -14.85 12.21 -18.84
CA VAL A 101 -16.27 11.82 -18.77
C VAL A 101 -16.55 10.42 -19.31
N THR A 102 -15.55 9.71 -19.83
CA THR A 102 -15.74 8.44 -20.54
C THR A 102 -15.22 7.22 -19.80
N GLY A 103 -14.53 7.41 -18.66
CA GLY A 103 -13.77 6.34 -18.03
C GLY A 103 -12.50 5.99 -18.81
N TYR A 104 -11.69 5.10 -18.26
CA TYR A 104 -10.41 4.67 -18.80
C TYR A 104 -10.06 3.26 -18.32
N VAL A 105 -9.15 2.62 -19.03
CA VAL A 105 -8.64 1.29 -18.67
C VAL A 105 -7.18 1.43 -18.24
N LEU A 106 -6.84 0.77 -17.15
CA LEU A 106 -5.47 0.59 -16.67
C LEU A 106 -5.08 -0.87 -16.85
N GLU A 107 -3.88 -1.09 -17.36
CA GLU A 107 -3.28 -2.42 -17.53
C GLU A 107 -1.94 -2.44 -16.81
N ARG A 108 -1.72 -3.48 -16.01
CA ARG A 108 -0.43 -3.76 -15.37
C ARG A 108 -0.05 -5.21 -15.64
N LEU A 109 1.12 -5.43 -16.20
CA LEU A 109 1.70 -6.75 -16.41
C LEU A 109 3.06 -6.80 -15.72
N MET A 110 3.22 -7.68 -14.75
CA MET A 110 4.45 -7.84 -13.97
C MET A 110 4.92 -9.30 -13.98
N PRO A 111 5.78 -9.69 -14.91
CA PRO A 111 6.52 -10.95 -14.82
C PRO A 111 7.65 -10.85 -13.81
N ASP A 112 7.88 -11.94 -13.06
CA ASP A 112 8.96 -12.04 -12.09
C ASP A 112 9.79 -13.31 -12.23
N ILE A 113 11.04 -13.21 -11.80
CA ILE A 113 12.03 -14.29 -11.79
C ILE A 113 12.72 -14.29 -10.43
N ASP A 114 12.68 -15.40 -9.73
CA ASP A 114 13.38 -15.63 -8.46
C ASP A 114 14.38 -16.78 -8.61
N LEU A 115 15.66 -16.45 -8.62
CA LEU A 115 16.75 -17.42 -8.66
C LEU A 115 17.28 -17.67 -7.25
N ARG A 116 17.05 -18.87 -6.72
CA ARG A 116 17.56 -19.31 -5.42
C ARG A 116 18.85 -20.12 -5.60
N LEU A 117 19.90 -19.73 -4.89
CA LEU A 117 21.23 -20.35 -4.93
C LEU A 117 21.56 -20.93 -3.55
N GLY A 118 21.11 -22.17 -3.32
CA GLY A 118 21.11 -22.78 -2.00
C GLY A 118 20.22 -22.04 -1.01
N ASP A 119 20.59 -22.07 0.26
CA ASP A 119 19.81 -21.51 1.36
C ASP A 119 20.20 -20.05 1.69
N HIS A 120 21.27 -19.52 1.06
CA HIS A 120 21.94 -18.31 1.55
C HIS A 120 22.00 -17.16 0.55
N ALA A 121 21.67 -17.40 -0.72
CA ALA A 121 21.75 -16.37 -1.76
C ALA A 121 20.55 -16.43 -2.70
N ARG A 122 20.17 -15.24 -3.18
CA ARG A 122 19.01 -15.05 -4.04
C ARG A 122 19.24 -13.90 -5.01
N VAL A 123 18.73 -14.03 -6.22
CA VAL A 123 18.58 -12.92 -7.17
C VAL A 123 17.10 -12.85 -7.54
N PHE A 124 16.50 -11.70 -7.36
CA PHE A 124 15.10 -11.44 -7.71
C PHE A 124 15.01 -10.32 -8.74
N VAL A 125 14.18 -10.50 -9.76
CA VAL A 125 13.88 -9.50 -10.78
C VAL A 125 12.38 -9.52 -11.06
N ALA A 126 11.74 -8.35 -11.02
CA ALA A 126 10.39 -8.13 -11.52
C ALA A 126 10.39 -6.97 -12.50
N LEU A 127 9.77 -7.17 -13.65
CA LEU A 127 9.56 -6.11 -14.64
C LEU A 127 8.14 -5.57 -14.49
N ALA A 128 7.92 -4.32 -14.85
CA ALA A 128 6.61 -3.71 -14.93
C ALA A 128 6.35 -3.22 -16.36
N PHE A 129 5.13 -3.44 -16.82
CA PHE A 129 4.57 -2.92 -18.06
C PHE A 129 3.22 -2.32 -17.73
N ASP A 130 3.19 -1.00 -17.54
CA ASP A 130 2.03 -0.27 -17.05
C ASP A 130 1.51 0.67 -18.13
N GLU A 131 0.33 0.35 -18.64
CA GLU A 131 -0.30 1.12 -19.70
C GLU A 131 -1.71 1.56 -19.30
N PHE A 132 -2.21 2.54 -20.01
CA PHE A 132 -3.59 2.94 -19.87
C PHE A 132 -4.15 3.46 -21.20
N SER A 133 -5.47 3.41 -21.32
CA SER A 133 -6.20 3.95 -22.45
C SER A 133 -7.40 4.77 -22.01
N GLY A 134 -7.71 5.82 -22.76
CA GLY A 134 -8.92 6.61 -22.55
C GLY A 134 -8.79 7.78 -21.57
N LYS A 135 -7.71 7.91 -20.80
CA LYS A 135 -7.53 8.98 -19.80
C LYS A 135 -6.65 10.11 -20.31
N TYR A 136 -7.03 11.32 -19.96
CA TYR A 136 -6.23 12.52 -20.20
C TYR A 136 -6.50 13.57 -19.11
N PRO A 137 -5.51 14.27 -18.59
CA PRO A 137 -4.07 14.00 -18.70
C PRO A 137 -3.66 12.76 -17.91
N ARG A 138 -2.42 12.33 -18.08
CA ARG A 138 -1.85 11.08 -17.62
C ARG A 138 -0.89 11.35 -16.46
N PRO A 139 -1.20 11.05 -15.19
CA PRO A 139 -0.21 11.09 -14.14
C PRO A 139 0.80 9.95 -14.26
N ALA A 140 2.02 10.15 -13.78
CA ALA A 140 3.09 9.14 -13.78
C ALA A 140 2.68 7.84 -13.04
N ILE A 141 1.75 7.91 -12.09
CA ILE A 141 1.22 6.72 -11.38
C ILE A 141 0.33 5.81 -12.25
N ASP A 142 0.00 6.20 -13.48
CA ASP A 142 -0.87 5.42 -14.36
C ASP A 142 -0.10 4.77 -15.52
N LYS A 143 1.09 5.26 -15.86
CA LYS A 143 1.85 4.81 -17.03
C LYS A 143 3.34 4.73 -16.78
N ASP A 144 3.89 3.57 -17.12
CA ASP A 144 5.30 3.27 -17.27
C ASP A 144 5.40 2.12 -18.28
N ILE A 145 5.90 2.39 -19.50
CA ILE A 145 5.77 1.45 -20.63
C ILE A 145 6.48 0.13 -20.34
N ALA A 146 7.70 0.18 -19.82
CA ALA A 146 8.47 -1.02 -19.52
C ALA A 146 9.68 -0.65 -18.65
N ASP A 147 9.70 -1.06 -17.40
CA ASP A 147 10.87 -0.84 -16.52
C ASP A 147 11.15 -2.02 -15.59
N GLY A 148 12.34 -1.99 -14.99
CA GLY A 148 12.71 -2.88 -13.90
C GLY A 148 12.07 -2.38 -12.60
N HIS A 149 10.96 -2.98 -12.20
CA HIS A 149 10.27 -2.61 -10.96
C HIS A 149 11.05 -3.04 -9.73
N GLU A 150 11.53 -4.30 -9.69
CA GLU A 150 12.48 -4.79 -8.68
C GLU A 150 13.66 -5.46 -9.36
N GLY A 151 14.83 -5.32 -8.74
CA GLY A 151 16.05 -5.98 -9.21
C GLY A 151 17.09 -5.94 -8.10
N PHE A 152 17.20 -7.04 -7.33
CA PHE A 152 18.10 -7.10 -6.19
C PHE A 152 18.82 -8.44 -6.03
N VAL A 153 19.92 -8.39 -5.31
CA VAL A 153 20.56 -9.56 -4.73
C VAL A 153 20.32 -9.58 -3.22
N GLU A 154 20.09 -10.78 -2.70
CA GLU A 154 19.87 -10.99 -1.27
C GLU A 154 20.81 -12.09 -0.76
N PHE A 155 21.44 -11.84 0.37
CA PHE A 155 22.26 -12.79 1.11
C PHE A 155 21.75 -12.86 2.55
N GLY A 156 21.74 -14.08 3.13
CA GLY A 156 21.24 -14.21 4.48
C GLY A 156 21.63 -15.52 5.16
N GLY A 157 21.07 -15.74 6.33
CA GLY A 157 21.12 -17.02 7.02
C GLY A 157 20.42 -18.11 6.22
N ASN A 158 19.26 -18.58 6.66
CA ASN A 158 18.44 -19.49 5.84
C ASN A 158 17.29 -18.69 5.19
N LEU A 159 17.41 -18.36 3.91
CA LEU A 159 16.41 -17.57 3.17
C LEU A 159 15.10 -18.33 2.85
N HIS A 160 15.00 -19.61 3.22
CA HIS A 160 13.75 -20.39 3.21
C HIS A 160 13.00 -20.29 4.55
N ASP A 161 13.67 -19.75 5.58
CA ASP A 161 13.05 -19.47 6.86
C ASP A 161 12.51 -18.02 6.86
N PRO A 162 11.29 -17.77 7.31
CA PRO A 162 10.77 -16.42 7.50
C PRO A 162 11.60 -15.56 8.47
N HIS A 163 12.43 -16.21 9.26
CA HIS A 163 13.39 -15.58 10.17
C HIS A 163 14.81 -16.06 9.90
N PRO A 164 15.46 -15.57 8.82
CA PRO A 164 16.77 -16.06 8.39
C PRO A 164 17.91 -15.79 9.39
N GLY A 165 17.62 -15.09 10.49
CA GLY A 165 18.61 -14.64 11.46
C GLY A 165 19.23 -13.31 11.06
N TRP A 166 19.66 -13.18 9.82
CA TRP A 166 20.14 -11.95 9.21
C TRP A 166 19.95 -12.02 7.69
N ASP A 167 19.76 -10.87 7.06
CA ASP A 167 19.77 -10.72 5.60
C ASP A 167 20.31 -9.35 5.18
N VAL A 168 20.79 -9.30 3.94
CA VAL A 168 21.23 -8.07 3.27
C VAL A 168 20.64 -8.08 1.87
N ILE A 169 19.87 -7.06 1.53
CA ILE A 169 19.28 -6.83 0.22
C ILE A 169 19.95 -5.61 -0.40
N VAL A 170 20.45 -5.75 -1.64
CA VAL A 170 21.11 -4.66 -2.38
C VAL A 170 20.51 -4.59 -3.77
N GLY A 171 20.01 -3.42 -4.13
CA GLY A 171 19.40 -3.15 -5.43
C GLY A 171 18.06 -2.43 -5.33
N ARG A 172 17.27 -2.51 -6.41
CA ARG A 172 15.91 -1.96 -6.48
C ARG A 172 14.94 -2.89 -5.78
N GLN A 173 14.20 -2.38 -4.84
CA GLN A 173 13.31 -3.15 -3.97
C GLN A 173 12.12 -2.31 -3.51
N GLU A 174 11.00 -2.95 -3.24
CA GLU A 174 9.91 -2.32 -2.51
C GLU A 174 10.22 -2.29 -1.01
N VAL A 175 9.89 -1.17 -0.37
CA VAL A 175 10.06 -0.97 1.07
C VAL A 175 8.75 -0.51 1.68
N VAL A 176 8.19 -1.34 2.57
CA VAL A 176 6.97 -1.00 3.32
C VAL A 176 7.27 -1.08 4.81
N LEU A 177 6.89 -0.05 5.56
CA LEU A 177 7.04 -0.01 7.01
C LEU A 177 5.68 0.05 7.71
N GLY A 178 5.50 -0.80 8.71
CA GLY A 178 4.28 -0.82 9.51
C GLY A 178 3.04 -1.15 8.68
N THR A 179 2.13 -0.21 8.56
CA THR A 179 0.90 -0.32 7.75
C THR A 179 0.97 0.45 6.44
N GLY A 180 2.15 0.89 6.03
CA GLY A 180 2.31 1.73 4.84
C GLY A 180 1.93 3.20 5.05
N ARG A 181 1.74 3.66 6.31
CA ARG A 181 1.41 5.08 6.59
C ARG A 181 2.53 6.05 6.24
N LEU A 182 3.78 5.59 6.32
CA LEU A 182 4.97 6.42 6.17
C LEU A 182 5.80 6.02 4.96
N LEU A 183 5.87 4.73 4.69
CA LEU A 183 6.61 4.17 3.57
C LEU A 183 5.84 2.98 3.02
N ASP A 184 5.48 3.03 1.75
CA ASP A 184 4.66 2.04 1.05
C ASP A 184 5.09 1.90 -0.41
N ASP A 185 4.77 0.77 -1.01
CA ASP A 185 4.99 0.46 -2.42
C ASP A 185 3.86 0.92 -3.34
N ASN A 186 2.76 1.43 -2.76
CA ASN A 186 1.59 1.91 -3.50
C ASN A 186 0.96 0.86 -4.44
N GLU A 187 0.81 -0.38 -3.97
CA GLU A 187 0.20 -1.47 -4.77
C GLU A 187 -1.16 -1.09 -5.38
N GLY A 188 -1.91 -0.22 -4.71
CA GLY A 188 -3.24 0.24 -5.16
C GLY A 188 -3.27 1.03 -6.47
N VAL A 189 -2.21 1.72 -6.88
CA VAL A 189 -2.12 2.47 -8.14
C VAL A 189 -1.65 1.58 -9.30
N ASN A 190 -1.57 2.09 -10.52
CA ASN A 190 -1.11 1.28 -11.66
C ASN A 190 0.40 1.06 -11.60
N VAL A 191 1.17 2.12 -11.53
CA VAL A 191 2.63 2.05 -11.39
C VAL A 191 2.99 2.04 -9.90
N ARG A 192 3.64 0.98 -9.44
CA ARG A 192 4.04 0.81 -8.03
C ARG A 192 5.30 1.58 -7.72
N SER A 193 5.51 1.91 -6.45
CA SER A 193 6.71 2.60 -5.98
C SER A 193 7.81 1.61 -5.59
N ALA A 194 9.05 1.91 -5.96
CA ALA A 194 10.24 1.16 -5.58
C ALA A 194 11.36 2.08 -5.09
N PHE A 195 12.39 1.50 -4.49
CA PHE A 195 13.52 2.21 -3.90
C PHE A 195 14.83 1.52 -4.29
N ASP A 196 15.82 2.30 -4.71
CA ASP A 196 17.18 1.82 -4.98
C ASP A 196 18.05 1.99 -3.75
N GLY A 197 18.69 0.91 -3.27
CA GLY A 197 19.59 1.01 -2.12
C GLY A 197 19.87 -0.31 -1.40
N VAL A 198 20.05 -0.21 -0.08
CA VAL A 198 20.46 -1.31 0.79
C VAL A 198 19.50 -1.43 1.97
N ARG A 199 19.11 -2.66 2.28
CA ARG A 199 18.45 -3.04 3.51
C ARG A 199 19.28 -4.11 4.21
N ILE A 200 19.47 -4.00 5.51
CA ILE A 200 20.16 -4.98 6.36
C ILE A 200 19.22 -5.33 7.50
N GLY A 201 18.83 -6.58 7.58
CA GLY A 201 17.92 -7.12 8.58
C GLY A 201 18.62 -8.03 9.58
N TYR A 202 18.14 -8.00 10.82
CA TYR A 202 18.55 -8.91 11.87
C TYR A 202 17.36 -9.35 12.71
N ASP A 203 17.10 -10.66 12.70
CA ASP A 203 16.01 -11.26 13.47
C ASP A 203 16.42 -11.53 14.92
N LYS A 204 15.48 -11.29 15.81
CA LYS A 204 15.56 -11.59 17.23
C LYS A 204 14.38 -12.46 17.64
N PRO A 205 14.46 -13.20 18.75
CA PRO A 205 13.35 -14.07 19.19
C PRO A 205 12.01 -13.34 19.40
N LYS A 206 12.03 -12.02 19.54
CA LYS A 206 10.84 -11.20 19.81
C LYS A 206 10.74 -9.97 18.89
N GLY A 207 11.19 -10.07 17.67
CA GLY A 207 11.12 -8.98 16.70
C GLY A 207 12.28 -8.97 15.72
N ARG A 208 12.32 -7.97 14.87
CA ARG A 208 13.35 -7.76 13.84
C ARG A 208 13.86 -6.33 13.88
N ILE A 209 15.08 -6.09 13.47
CA ILE A 209 15.66 -4.75 13.28
C ILE A 209 16.18 -4.66 11.86
N ASP A 210 15.77 -3.63 11.14
CA ASP A 210 16.22 -3.30 9.79
C ASP A 210 16.93 -1.95 9.79
N LEU A 211 18.08 -1.89 9.15
CA LEU A 211 18.72 -0.66 8.68
C LEU A 211 18.37 -0.50 7.21
N ILE A 212 17.89 0.68 6.84
CA ILE A 212 17.46 1.02 5.49
C ILE A 212 18.22 2.25 5.02
N ALA A 213 18.80 2.21 3.83
CA ALA A 213 19.45 3.36 3.19
C ALA A 213 19.10 3.32 1.69
N VAL A 214 18.17 4.17 1.27
CA VAL A 214 17.54 4.08 -0.04
C VAL A 214 17.26 5.46 -0.65
N LYS A 215 17.03 5.46 -1.95
CA LYS A 215 16.44 6.55 -2.72
C LYS A 215 15.17 6.07 -3.40
N PRO A 216 14.08 6.85 -3.42
CA PRO A 216 12.92 6.48 -4.22
C PRO A 216 13.31 6.45 -5.70
N VAL A 217 12.66 5.58 -6.45
CA VAL A 217 12.76 5.56 -7.92
C VAL A 217 11.95 6.73 -8.46
N GLU A 218 12.51 7.48 -9.39
CA GLU A 218 11.82 8.48 -10.19
C GLU A 218 11.21 7.77 -11.39
N ILE A 219 9.88 7.65 -11.38
CA ILE A 219 9.10 6.98 -12.42
C ILE A 219 9.01 7.90 -13.63
N ASN A 220 9.47 7.43 -14.77
CA ASN A 220 9.37 8.09 -16.06
C ASN A 220 8.49 7.25 -17.00
N PRO A 221 7.66 7.86 -17.87
CA PRO A 221 6.63 7.13 -18.61
C PRO A 221 7.12 6.37 -19.86
N SER A 222 8.41 6.41 -20.17
CA SER A 222 9.01 5.71 -21.32
C SER A 222 9.57 4.34 -20.89
N ALA A 223 10.28 3.67 -21.76
CA ALA A 223 10.85 2.37 -21.46
C ALA A 223 12.31 2.51 -20.99
N TRP A 224 12.67 1.84 -19.92
CA TRP A 224 14.03 1.72 -19.35
C TRP A 224 14.66 3.08 -18.97
N ASP A 225 13.84 4.01 -18.49
CA ASP A 225 14.26 5.36 -18.13
C ASP A 225 14.05 5.74 -16.65
N ASP A 226 13.63 4.80 -15.84
CA ASP A 226 13.51 4.92 -14.40
C ASP A 226 14.87 4.95 -13.71
N VAL A 227 15.12 5.99 -12.92
CA VAL A 227 16.39 6.22 -12.23
C VAL A 227 16.20 6.47 -10.74
N PRO A 228 17.23 6.22 -9.90
CA PRO A 228 17.20 6.67 -8.51
C PRO A 228 17.03 8.18 -8.44
N ASN A 229 16.02 8.67 -7.72
CA ASN A 229 15.78 10.10 -7.60
C ASN A 229 17.00 10.83 -7.02
N PRO A 230 17.61 11.80 -7.76
CA PRO A 230 18.82 12.49 -7.32
C PRO A 230 18.55 13.53 -6.22
N GLU A 231 17.29 13.92 -6.03
CA GLU A 231 16.88 14.99 -5.12
C GLU A 231 16.56 14.47 -3.71
N ILE A 232 16.27 13.16 -3.56
CA ILE A 232 15.77 12.60 -2.31
C ILE A 232 16.67 11.46 -1.82
N THR A 233 16.97 11.49 -0.51
CA THR A 233 17.59 10.37 0.20
C THR A 233 16.82 10.06 1.47
N LEU A 234 16.71 8.77 1.78
CA LEU A 234 16.09 8.27 2.98
C LEU A 234 16.98 7.22 3.63
N TRP A 235 17.25 7.36 4.92
CA TRP A 235 17.80 6.27 5.70
C TRP A 235 17.10 6.16 7.05
N GLY A 236 17.16 5.00 7.68
CA GLY A 236 16.50 4.80 8.95
C GLY A 236 16.77 3.47 9.61
N LEU A 237 16.29 3.38 10.83
CA LEU A 237 16.23 2.15 11.63
C LEU A 237 14.76 1.81 11.89
N TYR A 238 14.39 0.58 11.63
CA TYR A 238 13.06 0.04 11.87
C TYR A 238 13.15 -1.20 12.74
N ALA A 239 12.62 -1.13 13.95
CA ALA A 239 12.45 -2.27 14.84
C ALA A 239 10.98 -2.72 14.77
N SER A 240 10.74 -3.90 14.25
CA SER A 240 9.40 -4.41 13.94
C SER A 240 9.02 -5.62 14.80
N ASN A 241 7.71 -5.83 14.95
CA ASN A 241 7.12 -6.99 15.61
C ASN A 241 7.68 -7.25 17.02
N LEU A 242 8.01 -6.17 17.75
CA LEU A 242 8.51 -6.26 19.12
C LEU A 242 7.40 -6.81 20.02
N ARG A 243 7.53 -8.09 20.41
CA ARG A 243 6.52 -8.80 21.22
C ARG A 243 6.75 -8.60 22.70
N TRP A 244 5.91 -7.76 23.33
CA TRP A 244 5.93 -7.51 24.77
C TRP A 244 5.02 -8.49 25.52
N SER A 245 3.90 -8.86 24.89
CA SER A 245 2.96 -9.88 25.38
C SER A 245 2.17 -10.46 24.20
N PRO A 246 1.39 -11.55 24.40
CA PRO A 246 0.55 -12.11 23.33
C PRO A 246 -0.51 -11.15 22.76
N ARG A 247 -0.78 -10.03 23.45
CA ARG A 247 -1.80 -9.04 23.06
C ARG A 247 -1.24 -7.63 22.90
N PHE A 248 0.08 -7.47 22.95
CA PHE A 248 0.73 -6.17 22.81
C PHE A 248 2.04 -6.32 22.06
N MET A 249 2.06 -5.78 20.86
CA MET A 249 3.21 -5.70 19.98
C MET A 249 3.44 -4.25 19.59
N SER A 250 4.66 -3.93 19.20
CA SER A 250 4.99 -2.60 18.71
C SER A 250 6.04 -2.65 17.61
N ASP A 251 6.01 -1.61 16.78
CA ASP A 251 7.12 -1.23 15.92
C ASP A 251 7.64 0.14 16.36
N VAL A 252 8.91 0.39 16.12
CA VAL A 252 9.54 1.70 16.37
C VAL A 252 10.39 2.05 15.15
N TYR A 253 10.26 3.29 14.65
CA TYR A 253 11.05 3.78 13.53
C TYR A 253 11.81 5.03 13.90
N PHE A 254 13.03 5.14 13.38
CA PHE A 254 13.73 6.40 13.20
C PHE A 254 14.03 6.57 11.71
N LEU A 255 13.59 7.67 11.11
CA LEU A 255 13.82 7.98 9.70
C LEU A 255 14.47 9.36 9.57
N ASP A 256 15.43 9.49 8.66
CA ASP A 256 16.08 10.74 8.25
C ASP A 256 15.85 10.90 6.74
N TYR A 257 15.17 11.97 6.37
CA TYR A 257 14.77 12.32 5.02
C TYR A 257 15.42 13.64 4.63
N ASP A 258 16.14 13.66 3.52
CA ASP A 258 16.72 14.86 2.91
C ASP A 258 16.17 15.01 1.49
N ALA A 259 15.54 16.16 1.21
CA ALA A 259 15.06 16.51 -0.12
C ALA A 259 15.54 17.91 -0.49
N LYS A 260 16.06 18.07 -1.72
CA LYS A 260 16.72 19.33 -2.13
C LYS A 260 15.72 20.46 -2.32
N SER A 261 14.55 20.20 -2.91
CA SER A 261 13.59 21.25 -3.29
C SER A 261 12.11 20.91 -3.19
N PRO A 262 11.64 20.21 -2.12
CA PRO A 262 10.22 19.96 -1.95
C PRO A 262 9.43 21.26 -1.78
N THR A 263 8.11 21.20 -2.06
CA THR A 263 7.24 22.37 -2.04
C THR A 263 6.10 22.19 -1.04
N TYR A 264 5.91 23.15 -0.13
CA TYR A 264 4.77 23.27 0.76
C TYR A 264 4.10 24.63 0.61
N ALA A 265 2.79 24.66 0.43
CA ALA A 265 2.02 25.88 0.30
C ALA A 265 2.67 26.91 -0.66
N SER A 266 3.15 26.45 -1.82
CA SER A 266 3.84 27.24 -2.86
C SER A 266 5.24 27.79 -2.46
N GLN A 267 5.83 27.31 -1.38
CA GLN A 267 7.21 27.60 -1.00
C GLN A 267 8.09 26.38 -1.23
N SER A 268 9.20 26.54 -1.97
CA SER A 268 10.18 25.48 -2.20
C SER A 268 11.48 25.81 -1.45
N ALA A 269 12.02 24.84 -0.75
CA ALA A 269 13.30 24.96 -0.05
C ALA A 269 13.88 23.56 0.22
N ARG A 270 15.17 23.48 0.54
CA ARG A 270 15.75 22.23 1.02
C ARG A 270 15.10 21.81 2.34
N GLU A 271 14.73 20.55 2.43
CA GLU A 271 14.16 19.92 3.61
C GLU A 271 15.12 18.88 4.18
N GLN A 272 15.41 18.99 5.46
CA GLN A 272 16.06 17.96 6.26
C GLN A 272 15.13 17.60 7.40
N ARG A 273 14.48 16.44 7.29
CA ARG A 273 13.44 16.02 8.20
C ARG A 273 13.82 14.71 8.88
N ARG A 274 13.78 14.71 10.18
CA ARG A 274 13.91 13.51 11.00
C ARG A 274 12.58 13.16 11.61
N MET A 275 12.35 11.87 11.80
CA MET A 275 11.14 11.38 12.41
C MET A 275 11.43 10.25 13.38
N ILE A 276 10.74 10.28 14.50
CA ILE A 276 10.55 9.11 15.36
C ILE A 276 9.08 8.75 15.36
N ALA A 277 8.78 7.48 15.14
CA ALA A 277 7.41 6.99 15.13
C ALA A 277 7.31 5.64 15.83
N GLY A 278 6.13 5.34 16.35
CA GLY A 278 5.81 4.07 16.99
C GLY A 278 4.44 3.59 16.57
N ARG A 279 4.33 2.28 16.33
CA ARG A 279 3.08 1.58 16.07
C ARG A 279 2.81 0.58 17.18
N TYR A 280 1.56 0.49 17.59
CA TYR A 280 1.08 -0.38 18.66
C TYR A 280 -0.10 -1.19 18.17
N PHE A 281 -0.04 -2.52 18.32
CA PHE A 281 -1.04 -3.43 17.75
C PHE A 281 -1.12 -4.73 18.53
N ASN A 282 -2.22 -5.47 18.37
CA ASN A 282 -2.45 -6.75 19.03
C ASN A 282 -2.66 -7.91 18.06
N ARG A 283 -2.55 -7.67 16.77
CA ARG A 283 -2.65 -8.69 15.71
C ARG A 283 -1.55 -8.43 14.69
N LEU A 284 -0.84 -9.48 14.29
CA LEU A 284 0.10 -9.39 13.19
C LEU A 284 -0.66 -9.18 11.88
N PRO A 285 -0.09 -8.43 10.93
CA PRO A 285 -0.59 -8.42 9.58
C PRO A 285 -0.70 -9.84 9.04
N GLY A 286 -1.71 -10.13 8.20
CA GLY A 286 -1.93 -11.47 7.62
C GLY A 286 -2.48 -12.54 8.58
N GLU A 287 -2.49 -12.31 9.89
CA GLU A 287 -3.16 -13.25 10.79
C GLU A 287 -4.66 -13.34 10.47
N PRO A 288 -5.21 -14.57 10.35
CA PRO A 288 -6.63 -14.74 10.12
C PRO A 288 -7.49 -13.95 11.12
N PRO A 289 -8.59 -13.33 10.70
CA PRO A 289 -9.46 -12.58 11.61
C PRO A 289 -9.94 -13.48 12.74
N ARG A 290 -9.59 -13.14 13.97
CA ARG A 290 -10.08 -13.81 15.19
C ARG A 290 -11.24 -13.00 15.76
N ALA A 291 -12.25 -13.68 16.30
CA ALA A 291 -13.32 -13.00 17.03
C ALA A 291 -12.75 -12.20 18.21
N GLY A 292 -13.29 -11.00 18.42
CA GLY A 292 -12.89 -10.12 19.51
C GLY A 292 -12.29 -8.80 19.08
N PHE A 293 -11.68 -8.12 20.03
CA PHE A 293 -11.13 -6.77 19.89
C PHE A 293 -9.74 -6.79 19.23
N ASP A 294 -9.54 -5.90 18.27
CA ASP A 294 -8.24 -5.62 17.67
C ASP A 294 -7.98 -4.11 17.62
N TYR A 295 -6.69 -3.75 17.57
CA TYR A 295 -6.26 -2.37 17.43
C TYR A 295 -4.91 -2.30 16.69
N ASN A 296 -4.72 -1.18 16.00
CA ASN A 296 -3.49 -0.82 15.30
C ASN A 296 -3.40 0.70 15.28
N ILE A 297 -2.53 1.26 16.11
CA ILE A 297 -2.39 2.71 16.35
C ILE A 297 -0.95 3.10 16.06
N GLU A 298 -0.75 4.17 15.32
CA GLU A 298 0.56 4.68 14.94
C GLU A 298 0.67 6.16 15.25
N THR A 299 1.80 6.59 15.80
CA THR A 299 2.08 7.98 16.16
C THR A 299 3.48 8.35 15.72
N GLY A 300 3.68 9.59 15.28
CA GLY A 300 4.99 10.08 14.87
C GLY A 300 5.20 11.56 15.17
N PHE A 301 6.44 11.92 15.42
CA PHE A 301 6.89 13.28 15.59
C PHE A 301 8.06 13.58 14.64
N GLN A 302 8.01 14.76 14.01
CA GLN A 302 8.99 15.19 13.03
C GLN A 302 9.64 16.50 13.44
N TRP A 303 10.96 16.59 13.20
CA TRP A 303 11.76 17.79 13.44
C TRP A 303 12.85 17.95 12.38
N GLY A 304 13.44 19.14 12.28
CA GLY A 304 14.49 19.45 11.32
C GLY A 304 14.37 20.86 10.77
N SER A 305 14.69 21.04 9.50
CA SER A 305 14.64 22.34 8.82
C SER A 305 14.02 22.25 7.43
N PHE A 306 13.30 23.29 7.05
CA PHE A 306 12.84 23.58 5.71
C PHE A 306 13.27 25.00 5.33
N GLY A 307 14.36 25.10 4.55
CA GLY A 307 15.06 26.37 4.38
C GLY A 307 15.48 26.96 5.73
N ASN A 308 14.98 28.16 6.02
CA ASN A 308 15.23 28.86 7.28
C ASN A 308 14.19 28.58 8.38
N ARG A 309 13.19 27.74 8.11
CA ARG A 309 12.13 27.40 9.08
C ARG A 309 12.48 26.10 9.80
N SER A 310 12.22 26.04 11.11
CA SER A 310 12.30 24.79 11.88
C SER A 310 11.08 23.92 11.62
N ILE A 311 11.26 22.62 11.40
CA ILE A 311 10.16 21.65 11.30
C ILE A 311 9.72 21.25 12.71
N ARG A 312 8.42 21.29 12.96
CA ARG A 312 7.78 20.74 14.17
C ARG A 312 6.39 20.22 13.79
N ALA A 313 6.34 18.95 13.41
CA ALA A 313 5.12 18.32 12.95
C ALA A 313 4.86 17.02 13.71
N TRP A 314 3.60 16.61 13.78
CA TRP A 314 3.19 15.40 14.45
C TRP A 314 2.00 14.75 13.72
N GLY A 315 1.89 13.45 13.86
CA GLY A 315 0.76 12.68 13.35
C GLY A 315 0.41 11.55 14.30
N ALA A 316 -0.87 11.29 14.45
CA ALA A 316 -1.40 10.14 15.14
C ALA A 316 -2.59 9.61 14.37
N GLY A 317 -2.67 8.29 14.20
CA GLY A 317 -3.80 7.67 13.56
C GLY A 317 -3.87 6.19 13.87
N GLY A 318 -5.02 5.58 13.66
CA GLY A 318 -5.18 4.18 13.97
C GLY A 318 -6.57 3.66 13.72
N ASN A 319 -6.65 2.37 13.79
CA ASN A 319 -7.87 1.59 13.64
C ASN A 319 -8.08 0.73 14.87
N ILE A 320 -9.30 0.73 15.37
CA ILE A 320 -9.76 -0.22 16.38
C ILE A 320 -10.96 -0.97 15.83
N GLY A 321 -11.16 -2.23 16.24
CA GLY A 321 -12.28 -2.99 15.72
C GLY A 321 -12.71 -4.15 16.62
N TRP A 322 -13.88 -4.66 16.29
CA TRP A 322 -14.44 -5.85 16.91
C TRP A 322 -14.93 -6.82 15.83
N THR A 323 -14.34 -8.00 15.79
CA THR A 323 -14.72 -9.06 14.87
C THR A 323 -15.73 -10.00 15.54
N LEU A 324 -16.86 -10.21 14.89
CA LEU A 324 -17.89 -11.14 15.33
C LEU A 324 -17.46 -12.62 15.13
N PRO A 325 -17.86 -13.54 16.00
CA PRO A 325 -17.64 -14.98 15.77
C PRO A 325 -18.53 -15.49 14.63
N GLY A 326 -18.08 -16.52 13.93
CA GLY A 326 -18.87 -17.23 12.93
C GLY A 326 -18.08 -17.58 11.66
N PRO A 327 -18.51 -18.59 10.89
CA PRO A 327 -17.82 -19.00 9.65
C PRO A 327 -18.22 -18.17 8.42
N VAL A 328 -19.45 -17.67 8.36
CA VAL A 328 -20.03 -16.87 7.27
C VAL A 328 -20.66 -15.63 7.86
N TRP A 329 -20.71 -14.53 7.10
CA TRP A 329 -21.16 -13.22 7.60
C TRP A 329 -20.36 -12.71 8.81
N ARG A 330 -19.13 -13.21 8.93
CA ARG A 330 -18.20 -12.77 9.96
C ARG A 330 -17.89 -11.30 9.75
N GLY A 331 -18.64 -10.43 10.44
CA GLY A 331 -18.51 -8.98 10.34
C GLY A 331 -17.41 -8.47 11.26
N ARG A 332 -16.68 -7.44 10.82
CA ARG A 332 -15.84 -6.63 11.67
C ARG A 332 -16.31 -5.18 11.64
N PHE A 333 -16.71 -4.67 12.77
CA PHE A 333 -16.97 -3.25 12.95
C PHE A 333 -15.68 -2.57 13.37
N GLY A 334 -15.28 -1.55 12.64
CA GLY A 334 -14.07 -0.80 12.88
C GLY A 334 -14.31 0.70 12.94
N LEU A 335 -13.39 1.39 13.58
CA LEU A 335 -13.29 2.84 13.60
C LEU A 335 -11.84 3.22 13.36
N GLN A 336 -11.57 3.90 12.26
CA GLN A 336 -10.29 4.57 12.02
C GLN A 336 -10.44 6.04 12.32
N ALA A 337 -9.40 6.64 12.90
CA ALA A 337 -9.33 8.08 13.11
C ALA A 337 -7.89 8.56 12.96
N ASP A 338 -7.72 9.77 12.42
CA ASP A 338 -6.42 10.38 12.21
C ASP A 338 -6.44 11.85 12.66
N ALA A 339 -5.31 12.26 13.25
CA ALA A 339 -5.03 13.64 13.59
C ALA A 339 -3.59 13.95 13.20
N ILE A 340 -3.41 14.81 12.19
CA ILE A 340 -2.15 15.04 11.51
C ILE A 340 -1.94 16.54 11.34
N SER A 341 -0.84 17.05 11.88
CA SER A 341 -0.58 18.48 11.98
C SER A 341 -0.46 19.19 10.64
N GLY A 342 -0.97 20.42 10.62
CA GLY A 342 -0.77 21.41 9.58
C GLY A 342 0.10 22.59 10.05
N ASP A 343 0.45 23.47 9.13
CA ASP A 343 1.15 24.72 9.44
C ASP A 343 0.20 25.69 10.16
N ASN A 344 0.62 26.22 11.28
CA ASN A 344 -0.16 27.19 12.06
C ASN A 344 0.13 28.66 11.68
N GLY A 345 0.91 28.87 10.60
CA GLY A 345 1.27 30.19 10.09
C GLY A 345 2.33 30.92 10.91
N GLN A 346 3.13 30.22 11.72
CA GLN A 346 4.27 30.82 12.40
C GLN A 346 5.43 31.03 11.43
N PRO A 347 6.05 32.22 11.35
CA PRO A 347 7.01 32.53 10.30
C PRO A 347 8.27 31.65 10.31
N ASN A 348 8.70 31.19 11.48
CA ASN A 348 9.93 30.41 11.66
C ASN A 348 9.70 28.90 11.87
N THR A 349 8.46 28.41 11.71
CA THR A 349 8.14 27.01 11.95
C THR A 349 7.24 26.48 10.85
N LEU A 350 7.61 25.33 10.27
CA LEU A 350 6.76 24.53 9.40
C LEU A 350 6.11 23.43 10.25
N GLY A 351 4.77 23.50 10.38
CA GLY A 351 3.98 22.54 11.14
C GLY A 351 3.38 21.43 10.29
N THR A 352 3.44 21.52 8.96
CA THR A 352 2.89 20.52 8.05
C THR A 352 3.64 19.20 8.19
N PHE A 353 2.90 18.14 8.50
CA PHE A 353 3.41 16.77 8.54
C PHE A 353 3.71 16.29 7.12
N ASN A 354 4.78 15.54 6.95
CA ASN A 354 5.13 14.84 5.72
C ASN A 354 5.10 13.33 6.00
N ALA A 355 4.19 12.61 5.40
CA ALA A 355 4.11 11.15 5.54
C ALA A 355 5.16 10.42 4.68
N LEU A 356 6.05 11.14 4.00
CA LEU A 356 7.10 10.66 3.11
C LEU A 356 6.52 9.99 1.85
N PHE A 357 6.31 8.68 1.88
CA PHE A 357 5.79 7.87 0.77
C PHE A 357 4.61 7.02 1.27
N PRO A 358 3.48 7.64 1.68
CA PRO A 358 2.38 6.91 2.29
C PRO A 358 1.60 6.11 1.26
N ARG A 359 0.92 5.06 1.72
CA ARG A 359 -0.04 4.29 0.93
C ARG A 359 -1.13 5.21 0.37
N GLY A 360 -1.33 5.18 -0.96
CA GLY A 360 -2.39 5.95 -1.60
C GLY A 360 -3.79 5.53 -1.15
N ALA A 361 -4.00 4.23 -0.91
CA ALA A 361 -5.27 3.67 -0.41
C ALA A 361 -5.44 3.78 1.13
N TYR A 362 -4.75 4.70 1.79
CA TYR A 362 -4.85 4.90 3.23
C TYR A 362 -6.25 5.36 3.68
N PHE A 363 -6.89 6.21 2.88
CA PHE A 363 -8.24 6.68 3.08
C PHE A 363 -9.20 6.03 2.09
N GLY A 364 -9.77 4.90 2.49
CA GLY A 364 -10.66 4.09 1.65
C GLY A 364 -9.91 3.08 0.77
N PRO A 365 -10.62 2.07 0.28
CA PRO A 365 -9.99 0.90 -0.35
C PRO A 365 -9.24 1.18 -1.66
N LYS A 366 -9.73 2.13 -2.48
CA LYS A 366 -9.15 2.40 -3.81
C LYS A 366 -9.10 3.89 -4.17
N PHE A 367 -10.05 4.70 -3.71
CA PHE A 367 -10.16 6.10 -4.06
C PHE A 367 -9.62 6.97 -2.94
N ALA A 368 -8.49 7.64 -3.16
CA ALA A 368 -7.89 8.59 -2.22
C ALA A 368 -7.56 9.91 -2.91
N LEU A 369 -8.22 10.98 -2.49
CA LEU A 369 -7.92 12.35 -2.96
C LEU A 369 -6.98 13.06 -2.00
N MET A 370 -7.22 12.89 -0.70
CA MET A 370 -6.52 13.63 0.34
C MET A 370 -5.45 12.77 0.98
N GLY A 371 -4.32 13.40 1.27
CA GLY A 371 -3.19 12.78 1.92
C GLY A 371 -3.12 13.07 3.42
N PRO A 372 -2.23 12.37 4.12
CA PRO A 372 -2.04 12.52 5.56
C PRO A 372 -1.17 13.75 5.90
N ALA A 373 -1.65 14.93 5.54
CA ALA A 373 -1.06 16.23 5.90
C ALA A 373 -2.17 17.24 6.22
N ASN A 374 -2.02 18.03 7.27
CA ASN A 374 -3.03 18.99 7.73
C ASN A 374 -4.45 18.39 7.83
N LEU A 375 -4.59 17.25 8.49
CA LEU A 375 -5.81 16.44 8.40
C LEU A 375 -6.31 15.97 9.76
N LEU A 376 -7.62 16.08 9.95
CA LEU A 376 -8.39 15.30 10.92
C LEU A 376 -9.36 14.42 10.13
N SER A 377 -9.46 13.15 10.48
CA SER A 377 -10.44 12.25 9.89
C SER A 377 -11.07 11.30 10.91
N ILE A 378 -12.27 10.85 10.61
CA ILE A 378 -12.96 9.77 11.28
C ILE A 378 -13.62 8.87 10.24
N GLN A 379 -13.46 7.56 10.38
CA GLN A 379 -13.89 6.57 9.40
C GLN A 379 -14.48 5.35 10.11
N PRO A 380 -15.78 5.31 10.43
CA PRO A 380 -16.45 4.05 10.72
C PRO A 380 -16.41 3.13 9.50
N GLN A 381 -16.19 1.85 9.74
CA GLN A 381 -16.07 0.84 8.70
C GLN A 381 -16.73 -0.47 9.12
N PHE A 382 -17.22 -1.20 8.14
CA PHE A 382 -17.79 -2.52 8.31
C PHE A 382 -17.24 -3.46 7.26
N GLN A 383 -16.48 -4.46 7.67
CA GLN A 383 -16.02 -5.55 6.83
C GLN A 383 -16.94 -6.75 6.99
N PHE A 384 -17.22 -7.45 5.92
CA PHE A 384 -18.11 -8.59 5.92
C PHE A 384 -17.70 -9.65 4.89
N HIS A 385 -18.06 -10.91 5.16
CA HIS A 385 -17.72 -12.06 4.33
C HIS A 385 -19.01 -12.82 4.00
N PRO A 386 -19.76 -12.42 2.97
CA PRO A 386 -21.03 -13.07 2.63
C PRO A 386 -20.84 -14.50 2.13
N LEU A 387 -19.70 -14.77 1.52
CA LEU A 387 -19.23 -16.10 1.08
C LEU A 387 -17.80 -16.29 1.54
N GLN A 388 -17.30 -17.54 1.52
CA GLN A 388 -15.92 -17.84 1.91
C GLN A 388 -14.86 -17.17 1.03
N ASN A 389 -15.19 -16.96 -0.25
CA ASN A 389 -14.32 -16.35 -1.26
C ASN A 389 -14.74 -14.93 -1.66
N VAL A 390 -15.65 -14.30 -0.90
CA VAL A 390 -16.09 -12.93 -1.13
C VAL A 390 -15.89 -12.12 0.14
N THR A 391 -15.17 -11.01 0.01
CA THR A 391 -14.97 -10.02 1.07
C THR A 391 -15.59 -8.70 0.64
N GLY A 392 -16.31 -8.05 1.53
CA GLY A 392 -16.82 -6.70 1.34
C GLY A 392 -16.35 -5.77 2.44
N GLU A 393 -16.15 -4.51 2.10
CA GLU A 393 -15.90 -3.43 3.04
C GLU A 393 -16.74 -2.21 2.66
N PHE A 394 -17.42 -1.68 3.64
CA PHE A 394 -18.09 -0.38 3.55
C PHE A 394 -17.48 0.56 4.58
N CYS A 395 -17.08 1.75 4.18
CA CYS A 395 -16.66 2.79 5.09
C CYS A 395 -17.19 4.16 4.66
N TRP A 396 -17.30 5.07 5.64
CA TRP A 396 -17.63 6.47 5.37
C TRP A 396 -16.65 7.34 6.13
N ILE A 397 -15.95 8.22 5.40
CA ILE A 397 -14.88 9.04 5.94
C ILE A 397 -15.33 10.48 5.97
N TRP A 398 -15.09 11.16 7.08
CA TRP A 398 -15.25 12.61 7.20
C TRP A 398 -13.89 13.25 7.37
N PHE A 399 -13.67 14.39 6.69
CA PHE A 399 -12.40 15.09 6.62
C PHE A 399 -12.51 16.53 7.06
N TRP A 400 -11.57 16.95 7.91
CA TRP A 400 -11.37 18.34 8.33
C TRP A 400 -9.90 18.71 8.21
N ARG A 401 -9.62 19.99 7.96
CA ARG A 401 -8.27 20.53 8.13
C ARG A 401 -7.93 20.61 9.62
N GLU A 402 -6.71 20.18 10.02
CA GLU A 402 -6.21 20.34 11.38
C GLU A 402 -5.95 21.83 11.65
N SER A 403 -5.25 22.51 10.73
CA SER A 403 -5.04 23.96 10.76
C SER A 403 -5.81 24.65 9.64
N THR A 404 -6.53 25.73 9.95
CA THR A 404 -7.17 26.59 8.94
C THR A 404 -6.20 27.50 8.22
N LYS A 405 -4.95 27.56 8.68
CA LYS A 405 -3.86 28.36 8.08
C LYS A 405 -3.01 27.56 7.10
N ASP A 406 -3.30 26.29 6.92
CA ASP A 406 -2.60 25.42 6.00
C ASP A 406 -3.53 24.88 4.92
N ALA A 407 -2.94 24.40 3.83
CA ALA A 407 -3.60 23.90 2.63
C ALA A 407 -4.27 22.54 2.84
N VAL A 408 -5.07 22.10 1.86
CA VAL A 408 -5.45 20.70 1.67
C VAL A 408 -4.46 20.07 0.69
N TYR A 409 -3.95 18.89 1.01
CA TYR A 409 -2.90 18.18 0.27
C TYR A 409 -3.36 16.83 -0.27
N SER A 410 -2.79 16.40 -1.40
CA SER A 410 -2.87 15.02 -1.88
C SER A 410 -1.97 14.10 -1.04
N PHE A 411 -2.03 12.79 -1.29
CA PHE A 411 -1.14 11.83 -0.62
C PHE A 411 0.35 12.02 -0.98
N GLU A 412 0.67 12.65 -2.11
CA GLU A 412 2.02 13.06 -2.51
C GLU A 412 2.45 14.42 -1.94
N ASN A 413 1.71 14.96 -0.97
CA ASN A 413 1.91 16.31 -0.41
C ASN A 413 1.78 17.45 -1.43
N VAL A 414 1.12 17.24 -2.57
CA VAL A 414 0.82 18.30 -3.53
C VAL A 414 -0.38 19.10 -3.05
N GLN A 415 -0.27 20.43 -3.09
CA GLN A 415 -1.35 21.33 -2.68
C GLN A 415 -2.55 21.22 -3.62
N LEU A 416 -3.68 20.75 -3.13
CA LEU A 416 -4.97 20.68 -3.85
C LEU A 416 -5.78 21.97 -3.72
N ARG A 417 -5.82 22.56 -2.52
CA ARG A 417 -6.52 23.84 -2.24
C ARG A 417 -5.72 24.67 -1.26
N PRO A 418 -5.43 25.94 -1.58
CA PRO A 418 -4.71 26.85 -0.67
C PRO A 418 -5.55 27.22 0.55
N ALA A 419 -4.88 27.56 1.65
CA ALA A 419 -5.51 27.85 2.93
C ALA A 419 -6.38 29.10 2.93
N ASN A 420 -5.97 30.12 2.18
CA ASN A 420 -6.54 31.48 2.21
C ASN A 420 -7.90 31.63 1.53
N LEU A 421 -8.40 30.58 0.87
CA LEU A 421 -9.70 30.60 0.18
C LEU A 421 -10.87 30.53 1.15
N SER A 422 -10.70 29.92 2.32
CA SER A 422 -11.76 29.80 3.32
C SER A 422 -11.20 29.52 4.71
N GLY A 423 -11.83 30.08 5.74
CA GLY A 423 -11.57 29.79 7.15
C GLY A 423 -12.23 28.51 7.67
N ALA A 424 -13.06 27.83 6.88
CA ALA A 424 -13.77 26.63 7.32
C ALA A 424 -12.82 25.42 7.47
N ARG A 425 -13.09 24.56 8.45
CA ARG A 425 -12.32 23.32 8.68
C ARG A 425 -12.84 22.15 7.88
N TYR A 426 -14.17 21.99 7.78
CA TYR A 426 -14.80 20.81 7.19
C TYR A 426 -14.60 20.78 5.67
N VAL A 427 -13.85 19.77 5.19
CA VAL A 427 -13.53 19.60 3.76
C VAL A 427 -14.63 18.82 3.06
N GLY A 428 -15.13 17.75 3.66
CA GLY A 428 -16.19 16.92 3.09
C GLY A 428 -16.20 15.49 3.63
N SER A 429 -16.97 14.64 2.96
CA SER A 429 -17.06 13.23 3.34
C SER A 429 -17.04 12.31 2.12
N GLN A 430 -16.56 11.07 2.34
CA GLN A 430 -16.32 10.09 1.29
C GLN A 430 -16.88 8.73 1.70
N PRO A 431 -18.07 8.33 1.21
CA PRO A 431 -18.52 6.94 1.28
C PRO A 431 -17.74 6.07 0.29
N ASN A 432 -17.41 4.83 0.71
CA ASN A 432 -16.74 3.83 -0.12
C ASN A 432 -17.37 2.46 0.11
N LEU A 433 -17.47 1.68 -0.97
CA LEU A 433 -17.82 0.28 -0.96
C LEU A 433 -16.81 -0.49 -1.81
N GLU A 434 -16.21 -1.51 -1.24
CA GLU A 434 -15.38 -2.47 -1.97
C GLU A 434 -15.98 -3.86 -1.85
N ILE A 435 -15.95 -4.61 -2.95
CA ILE A 435 -16.24 -6.04 -3.00
C ILE A 435 -15.08 -6.71 -3.72
N ARG A 436 -14.49 -7.73 -3.09
CA ARG A 436 -13.46 -8.59 -3.66
C ARG A 436 -13.97 -10.01 -3.74
N TRP A 437 -13.81 -10.64 -4.90
CA TRP A 437 -14.22 -12.01 -5.16
C TRP A 437 -13.02 -12.82 -5.67
N ALA A 438 -12.48 -13.71 -4.82
CA ALA A 438 -11.51 -14.71 -5.23
C ALA A 438 -12.24 -15.79 -6.04
N ILE A 439 -12.25 -15.65 -7.37
CA ILE A 439 -12.92 -16.58 -8.30
C ILE A 439 -12.22 -17.94 -8.25
N SER A 440 -10.88 -17.91 -8.20
CA SER A 440 -9.99 -19.07 -8.02
C SER A 440 -8.71 -18.64 -7.32
N GLU A 441 -7.74 -19.54 -7.15
CA GLU A 441 -6.39 -19.20 -6.66
C GLU A 441 -5.68 -18.18 -7.58
N HIS A 442 -5.98 -18.20 -8.88
CA HIS A 442 -5.36 -17.37 -9.89
C HIS A 442 -6.12 -16.09 -10.23
N PHE A 443 -7.43 -16.05 -10.00
CA PHE A 443 -8.28 -14.94 -10.42
C PHE A 443 -8.95 -14.23 -9.26
N LEU A 444 -8.74 -12.93 -9.18
CA LEU A 444 -9.40 -12.01 -8.24
C LEU A 444 -10.17 -10.95 -9.02
N ALA A 445 -11.47 -10.82 -8.78
CA ALA A 445 -12.27 -9.69 -9.25
C ALA A 445 -12.50 -8.69 -8.11
N ALA A 446 -12.50 -7.39 -8.44
CA ALA A 446 -12.75 -6.32 -7.50
C ALA A 446 -13.74 -5.30 -8.08
N LEU A 447 -14.65 -4.83 -7.24
CA LEU A 447 -15.53 -3.68 -7.49
C LEU A 447 -15.31 -2.66 -6.39
N ASN A 448 -15.00 -1.42 -6.77
CA ASN A 448 -14.92 -0.30 -5.85
C ASN A 448 -15.87 0.80 -6.33
N VAL A 449 -16.69 1.31 -5.42
CA VAL A 449 -17.57 2.47 -5.65
C VAL A 449 -17.32 3.47 -4.54
N ALA A 450 -17.00 4.69 -4.90
CA ALA A 450 -16.80 5.76 -3.94
C ALA A 450 -17.45 7.06 -4.43
N GLY A 451 -17.67 7.97 -3.51
CA GLY A 451 -18.11 9.32 -3.83
C GLY A 451 -17.43 10.32 -2.91
N PHE A 452 -17.46 11.60 -3.25
CA PHE A 452 -17.04 12.66 -2.37
C PHE A 452 -18.11 13.75 -2.33
N VAL A 453 -18.65 14.00 -1.14
CA VAL A 453 -19.61 15.07 -0.86
C VAL A 453 -18.84 16.26 -0.30
N THR A 454 -18.92 17.42 -0.96
CA THR A 454 -18.12 18.59 -0.60
C THR A 454 -18.64 19.28 0.66
N GLY A 455 -17.72 19.58 1.58
CA GLY A 455 -18.00 20.32 2.82
C GLY A 455 -17.86 21.84 2.66
N THR A 456 -18.07 22.54 3.77
CA THR A 456 -18.09 24.01 3.81
C THR A 456 -16.80 24.64 3.26
N PHE A 457 -15.63 24.04 3.53
CA PHE A 457 -14.37 24.56 3.00
C PHE A 457 -14.36 24.57 1.46
N LEU A 458 -14.70 23.46 0.83
CA LEU A 458 -14.73 23.36 -0.63
C LEU A 458 -15.84 24.22 -1.23
N GLN A 459 -17.02 24.27 -0.61
CA GLN A 459 -18.13 25.12 -1.06
C GLN A 459 -17.77 26.61 -1.06
N GLN A 460 -16.92 27.05 -0.13
CA GLN A 460 -16.41 28.42 -0.05
C GLN A 460 -15.16 28.66 -0.92
N SER A 461 -14.59 27.60 -1.53
CA SER A 461 -13.41 27.65 -2.40
C SER A 461 -13.64 26.95 -3.74
N PRO A 462 -14.59 27.44 -4.57
CA PRO A 462 -14.98 26.79 -5.80
C PRO A 462 -13.82 26.60 -6.80
N PRO A 463 -13.91 25.60 -7.72
CA PRO A 463 -15.07 24.72 -7.93
C PRO A 463 -15.20 23.67 -6.81
N SER A 464 -16.44 23.25 -6.54
CA SER A 464 -16.79 22.36 -5.43
C SER A 464 -17.79 21.29 -5.85
N LYS A 465 -17.50 20.64 -6.98
CA LYS A 465 -18.36 19.58 -7.52
C LYS A 465 -18.19 18.29 -6.75
N GLU A 466 -19.27 17.56 -6.54
CA GLU A 466 -19.22 16.22 -5.97
C GLU A 466 -18.57 15.23 -6.94
N ILE A 467 -17.92 14.21 -6.38
CA ILE A 467 -17.21 13.21 -7.17
C ILE A 467 -17.93 11.87 -7.07
N VAL A 468 -17.95 11.15 -8.18
CA VAL A 468 -18.29 9.73 -8.26
C VAL A 468 -17.11 8.99 -8.85
N PHE A 469 -16.71 7.91 -8.18
CA PHE A 469 -15.66 7.01 -8.60
C PHE A 469 -16.18 5.58 -8.67
N VAL A 470 -15.86 4.88 -9.76
CA VAL A 470 -16.13 3.45 -9.94
C VAL A 470 -14.89 2.78 -10.49
N ASN A 471 -14.46 1.68 -9.87
CA ASN A 471 -13.40 0.83 -10.37
C ASN A 471 -13.89 -0.62 -10.45
N ILE A 472 -13.65 -1.26 -11.59
CA ILE A 472 -13.89 -2.69 -11.80
C ILE A 472 -12.56 -3.30 -12.23
N GLY A 473 -12.06 -4.23 -11.45
CA GLY A 473 -10.75 -4.86 -11.68
C GLY A 473 -10.84 -6.37 -11.82
N LEU A 474 -9.96 -6.92 -12.64
CA LEU A 474 -9.67 -8.33 -12.72
C LEU A 474 -8.15 -8.52 -12.63
N THR A 475 -7.71 -9.34 -11.68
CA THR A 475 -6.30 -9.68 -11.52
C THR A 475 -6.11 -11.17 -11.73
N TYR A 476 -5.12 -11.51 -12.55
CA TYR A 476 -4.64 -12.87 -12.75
C TYR A 476 -3.22 -13.00 -12.20
N ARG A 477 -2.95 -14.10 -11.49
CA ARG A 477 -1.61 -14.42 -10.97
C ARG A 477 -1.29 -15.91 -11.12
N PHE A 478 -0.04 -16.20 -11.37
CA PHE A 478 0.50 -17.54 -11.21
C PHE A 478 1.90 -17.52 -10.66
#